data_01f40e286a94b4bde7b663766ec47f98
#
_entry.id   01f40e286a94b4bde7b663766ec47f98
#
_cell.length_a   1.000
_cell.length_b   1.000
_cell.length_c   1.000
_cell.angle_alpha   90.00
_cell.angle_beta   90.00
_cell.angle_gamma   90.00
#
_symmetry.space_group_name_H-M   'P 1'
#
loop_
_entity.id
_entity.type
_entity.pdbx_description
1 polymer ?
#
loop_
_entity_poly.entity_id
_entity_poly.type
_entity_poly.pdbx_seq_one_letter_code
_entity_poly.pdbx_strand_id
1 'polypeptide(L)'
;MPFSPFVGVNHHGQSILLGCGLLSAEDTRSFTWLFETWLRCMSSRAPIGIVTDQCKAMKNAIQVVFPNTRHRWCLWHIMIKIAEKLKGYAQYKGIKNAMKICVYDSLVVDDFVVGWTTFFDKYGLSENVWLNTIFKEREQWVPCYLKHDFWARMSTTQRSESMNAFFDGYINARTSLSEFVKQYDNALQDKAKKEYEADFRSSSTIIPCGSNSIIERQFQAEYTHAKYMEIQVEFHGKCNCYFGGLTILGFTSTYNVLEESIMCGKPNESRYCVNFNCEDNNVRCTCLLFEFRGVLCRHSLFVLGQLRVKEVPSKFILPRWSKNLKRKYAHMKISYNAKKIQPHIERFEGLCKIFYEIAEYAAEAPSQTTDLYEEMNK
;
A
#
# COMPACT_ATOMS: atom_id res chain seq x y z
N MET A 1 -12.63 -10.62 24.00
CA MET A 1 -11.68 -11.30 23.09
C MET A 1 -11.07 -10.24 22.18
N PRO A 2 -9.75 -10.13 22.08
CA PRO A 2 -9.08 -9.24 21.16
C PRO A 2 -9.48 -9.52 19.71
N PHE A 3 -9.85 -8.48 18.96
CA PHE A 3 -10.17 -8.54 17.55
C PHE A 3 -8.92 -8.24 16.73
N SER A 4 -8.52 -9.16 15.86
CA SER A 4 -7.29 -9.07 15.07
C SER A 4 -7.60 -9.12 13.57
N PRO A 5 -7.77 -7.97 12.89
CA PRO A 5 -8.06 -7.91 11.47
C PRO A 5 -6.80 -8.00 10.62
N PHE A 6 -6.86 -8.72 9.49
CA PHE A 6 -5.89 -8.65 8.41
C PHE A 6 -6.33 -7.60 7.40
N VAL A 7 -5.55 -6.54 7.29
CA VAL A 7 -5.88 -5.40 6.44
C VAL A 7 -4.92 -5.31 5.26
N GLY A 8 -5.47 -5.26 4.07
CA GLY A 8 -4.74 -5.06 2.83
C GLY A 8 -5.17 -3.79 2.10
N VAL A 9 -4.75 -3.68 0.85
CA VAL A 9 -5.05 -2.54 -0.04
C VAL A 9 -5.53 -3.06 -1.38
N ASN A 10 -6.66 -2.55 -1.87
CA ASN A 10 -7.16 -2.86 -3.20
C ASN A 10 -6.48 -2.01 -4.29
N HIS A 11 -6.90 -2.19 -5.54
CA HIS A 11 -6.35 -1.48 -6.71
C HIS A 11 -6.70 0.03 -6.76
N HIS A 12 -7.64 0.50 -5.95
CA HIS A 12 -7.89 1.92 -5.70
C HIS A 12 -7.02 2.51 -4.58
N GLY A 13 -6.23 1.67 -3.88
CA GLY A 13 -5.51 2.10 -2.68
C GLY A 13 -6.39 2.20 -1.43
N GLN A 14 -7.62 1.69 -1.46
CA GLN A 14 -8.52 1.64 -0.30
C GLN A 14 -8.16 0.46 0.60
N SER A 15 -8.39 0.62 1.91
CA SER A 15 -8.21 -0.47 2.88
C SER A 15 -9.30 -1.52 2.73
N ILE A 16 -8.88 -2.78 2.56
CA ILE A 16 -9.75 -3.95 2.50
C ILE A 16 -9.44 -4.90 3.64
N LEU A 17 -10.45 -5.69 4.04
CA LEU A 17 -10.30 -6.72 5.04
C LEU A 17 -10.03 -8.05 4.34
N LEU A 18 -8.91 -8.69 4.72
CA LEU A 18 -8.47 -9.99 4.19
C LEU A 18 -8.77 -11.15 5.15
N GLY A 19 -9.53 -10.89 6.18
CA GLY A 19 -9.91 -11.80 7.23
C GLY A 19 -9.74 -11.18 8.61
N CYS A 20 -10.23 -11.87 9.63
CA CYS A 20 -10.03 -11.49 11.02
C CYS A 20 -10.02 -12.73 11.93
N GLY A 21 -9.54 -12.56 13.14
CA GLY A 21 -9.67 -13.54 14.22
C GLY A 21 -10.08 -12.89 15.53
N LEU A 22 -10.78 -13.66 16.35
CA LEU A 22 -11.04 -13.36 17.76
C LEU A 22 -10.10 -14.22 18.58
N LEU A 23 -9.18 -13.58 19.30
CA LEU A 23 -8.14 -14.27 20.07
C LEU A 23 -8.55 -14.43 21.53
N SER A 24 -8.12 -15.52 22.16
CA SER A 24 -8.27 -15.71 23.62
C SER A 24 -7.27 -14.85 24.40
N ALA A 25 -6.06 -14.67 23.85
CA ALA A 25 -4.97 -13.90 24.42
C ALA A 25 -4.07 -13.32 23.32
N GLU A 26 -3.30 -12.28 23.64
CA GLU A 26 -2.30 -11.68 22.75
C GLU A 26 -0.91 -12.28 23.02
N ASP A 27 -0.81 -13.61 22.93
CA ASP A 27 0.44 -14.35 23.09
C ASP A 27 0.93 -14.98 21.78
N THR A 28 2.17 -15.47 21.80
CA THR A 28 2.81 -16.06 20.61
C THR A 28 2.02 -17.25 20.06
N ARG A 29 1.43 -18.09 20.94
CA ARG A 29 0.67 -19.28 20.54
C ARG A 29 -0.60 -18.89 19.80
N SER A 30 -1.36 -17.93 20.34
CA SER A 30 -2.59 -17.42 19.73
C SER A 30 -2.33 -16.77 18.37
N PHE A 31 -1.27 -15.96 18.26
CA PHE A 31 -0.87 -15.37 16.96
C PHE A 31 -0.37 -16.41 15.98
N THR A 32 0.38 -17.43 16.41
CA THR A 32 0.83 -18.51 15.53
C THR A 32 -0.37 -19.23 14.94
N TRP A 33 -1.33 -19.65 15.78
CA TRP A 33 -2.57 -20.28 15.33
C TRP A 33 -3.35 -19.40 14.33
N LEU A 34 -3.47 -18.09 14.63
CA LEU A 34 -4.16 -17.15 13.76
C LEU A 34 -3.50 -17.05 12.38
N PHE A 35 -2.18 -16.90 12.35
CA PHE A 35 -1.43 -16.75 11.10
C PHE A 35 -1.41 -18.04 10.27
N GLU A 36 -1.27 -19.21 10.89
CA GLU A 36 -1.38 -20.51 10.21
C GLU A 36 -2.78 -20.71 9.61
N THR A 37 -3.82 -20.35 10.36
CA THR A 37 -5.20 -20.45 9.90
C THR A 37 -5.45 -19.52 8.73
N TRP A 38 -4.99 -18.27 8.82
CA TRP A 38 -5.09 -17.31 7.73
C TRP A 38 -4.31 -17.79 6.48
N LEU A 39 -3.09 -18.31 6.65
CA LEU A 39 -2.28 -18.83 5.55
C LEU A 39 -3.00 -19.96 4.81
N ARG A 40 -3.66 -20.87 5.53
CA ARG A 40 -4.50 -21.93 4.92
C ARG A 40 -5.66 -21.34 4.11
N CYS A 41 -6.35 -20.33 4.62
CA CYS A 41 -7.42 -19.63 3.89
C CYS A 41 -6.91 -18.94 2.62
N MET A 42 -5.65 -18.51 2.60
CA MET A 42 -4.97 -17.90 1.45
C MET A 42 -4.29 -18.91 0.52
N SER A 43 -4.74 -20.16 0.52
CA SER A 43 -4.17 -21.24 -0.31
C SER A 43 -2.64 -21.37 -0.13
N SER A 44 -2.18 -21.24 1.10
CA SER A 44 -0.76 -21.30 1.51
C SER A 44 0.12 -20.23 0.86
N ARG A 45 -0.46 -19.13 0.39
CA ARG A 45 0.28 -17.98 -0.15
C ARG A 45 0.57 -16.99 0.97
N ALA A 46 1.82 -16.97 1.43
CA ALA A 46 2.27 -15.97 2.40
C ALA A 46 2.29 -14.56 1.80
N PRO A 47 2.05 -13.52 2.60
CA PRO A 47 2.18 -12.14 2.14
C PRO A 47 3.65 -11.80 1.89
N ILE A 48 3.93 -10.93 0.92
CA ILE A 48 5.29 -10.43 0.64
C ILE A 48 5.78 -9.56 1.80
N GLY A 49 4.90 -8.73 2.37
CA GLY A 49 5.21 -7.86 3.48
C GLY A 49 4.10 -7.78 4.52
N ILE A 50 4.48 -7.67 5.79
CA ILE A 50 3.59 -7.47 6.94
C ILE A 50 4.05 -6.24 7.71
N VAL A 51 3.09 -5.38 8.10
CA VAL A 51 3.31 -4.24 8.99
C VAL A 51 2.58 -4.49 10.30
N THR A 52 3.30 -4.47 11.43
CA THR A 52 2.71 -4.55 12.78
C THR A 52 3.25 -3.43 13.68
N ASP A 53 2.71 -3.32 14.86
CA ASP A 53 3.39 -2.62 15.95
C ASP A 53 4.61 -3.43 16.46
N GLN A 54 5.24 -2.97 17.55
CA GLN A 54 6.38 -3.65 18.14
C GLN A 54 5.95 -4.77 19.12
N CYS A 55 4.86 -5.50 18.85
CA CYS A 55 4.42 -6.64 19.65
C CYS A 55 5.38 -7.82 19.48
N LYS A 56 6.06 -8.20 20.56
CA LYS A 56 7.03 -9.31 20.56
C LYS A 56 6.38 -10.65 20.23
N ALA A 57 5.15 -10.88 20.71
CA ALA A 57 4.40 -12.10 20.45
C ALA A 57 4.07 -12.25 18.95
N MET A 58 3.61 -11.15 18.31
CA MET A 58 3.40 -11.13 16.84
C MET A 58 4.70 -11.36 16.08
N LYS A 59 5.80 -10.69 16.46
CA LYS A 59 7.12 -10.87 15.83
C LYS A 59 7.53 -12.33 15.82
N ASN A 60 7.46 -13.01 16.98
CA ASN A 60 7.82 -14.41 17.10
C ASN A 60 6.93 -15.32 16.24
N ALA A 61 5.61 -15.09 16.24
CA ALA A 61 4.67 -15.86 15.43
C ALA A 61 4.90 -15.67 13.91
N ILE A 62 5.19 -14.43 13.46
CA ILE A 62 5.53 -14.13 12.07
C ILE A 62 6.79 -14.86 11.63
N GLN A 63 7.83 -14.88 12.46
CA GLN A 63 9.07 -15.60 12.15
C GLN A 63 8.85 -17.10 11.96
N VAL A 64 7.91 -17.71 12.69
CA VAL A 64 7.58 -19.13 12.58
C VAL A 64 6.72 -19.41 11.34
N VAL A 65 5.65 -18.65 11.13
CA VAL A 65 4.64 -18.95 10.09
C VAL A 65 5.01 -18.35 8.73
N PHE A 66 5.65 -17.19 8.72
CA PHE A 66 5.99 -16.43 7.53
C PHE A 66 7.50 -16.12 7.43
N PRO A 67 8.39 -17.12 7.43
CA PRO A 67 9.85 -16.92 7.53
C PRO A 67 10.43 -16.09 6.38
N ASN A 68 9.79 -16.11 5.21
CA ASN A 68 10.25 -15.38 4.02
C ASN A 68 9.50 -14.05 3.81
N THR A 69 8.56 -13.68 4.68
CA THR A 69 7.80 -12.44 4.59
C THR A 69 8.61 -11.28 5.15
N ARG A 70 8.68 -10.17 4.43
CA ARG A 70 9.31 -8.95 4.93
C ARG A 70 8.46 -8.36 6.05
N HIS A 71 8.93 -8.43 7.29
CA HIS A 71 8.25 -7.86 8.44
C HIS A 71 8.82 -6.48 8.76
N ARG A 72 7.95 -5.47 8.79
CA ARG A 72 8.31 -4.12 9.22
C ARG A 72 7.45 -3.66 10.40
N TRP A 73 8.02 -2.78 11.22
CA TRP A 73 7.29 -2.12 12.28
C TRP A 73 6.62 -0.83 11.81
N CYS A 74 5.49 -0.55 12.44
CA CYS A 74 4.76 0.69 12.24
C CYS A 74 5.61 1.89 12.66
N LEU A 75 6.01 2.69 11.67
CA LEU A 75 6.80 3.89 11.90
C LEU A 75 6.07 4.89 12.82
N TRP A 76 4.75 5.01 12.70
CA TRP A 76 3.94 5.92 13.52
C TRP A 76 4.01 5.55 15.01
N HIS A 77 3.90 4.26 15.39
CA HIS A 77 4.02 3.80 16.76
C HIS A 77 5.40 4.08 17.36
N ILE A 78 6.47 3.92 16.56
CA ILE A 78 7.82 4.29 16.99
C ILE A 78 7.92 5.79 17.24
N MET A 79 7.38 6.61 16.33
CA MET A 79 7.45 8.07 16.43
C MET A 79 6.59 8.64 17.57
N ILE A 80 5.48 7.97 17.96
CA ILE A 80 4.70 8.34 19.16
C ILE A 80 5.48 8.07 20.44
N LYS A 81 6.17 6.92 20.52
CA LYS A 81 6.98 6.56 21.69
C LYS A 81 8.11 7.55 22.00
N ILE A 82 8.52 8.39 21.04
CA ILE A 82 9.47 9.47 21.28
C ILE A 82 8.98 10.38 22.43
N ALA A 83 7.70 10.73 22.44
CA ALA A 83 7.15 11.57 23.51
C ALA A 83 7.21 10.88 24.88
N GLU A 84 6.89 9.60 24.92
CA GLU A 84 6.92 8.79 26.14
C GLU A 84 8.36 8.62 26.67
N LYS A 85 9.31 8.29 25.78
CA LYS A 85 10.68 7.89 26.14
C LYS A 85 11.66 9.06 26.32
N LEU A 86 11.38 10.20 25.66
CA LEU A 86 12.34 11.32 25.59
C LEU A 86 11.81 12.65 26.14
N LYS A 87 10.54 12.73 26.58
CA LYS A 87 9.94 13.98 27.10
C LYS A 87 10.69 14.57 28.31
N GLY A 88 11.40 13.73 29.08
CA GLY A 88 12.19 14.17 30.25
C GLY A 88 13.50 14.90 29.92
N TYR A 89 13.94 14.90 28.68
CA TYR A 89 15.15 15.60 28.25
C TYR A 89 14.89 17.10 28.08
N ALA A 90 15.79 17.95 28.58
CA ALA A 90 15.66 19.40 28.49
C ALA A 90 15.49 19.92 27.05
N GLN A 91 16.16 19.26 26.09
CA GLN A 91 16.12 19.63 24.66
C GLN A 91 15.13 18.78 23.86
N TYR A 92 14.06 18.28 24.46
CA TYR A 92 13.10 17.37 23.83
C TYR A 92 12.62 17.78 22.43
N LYS A 93 12.28 19.08 22.22
CA LYS A 93 11.83 19.57 20.90
C LYS A 93 12.92 19.42 19.84
N GLY A 94 14.16 19.73 20.19
CA GLY A 94 15.33 19.58 19.31
C GLY A 94 15.60 18.11 18.99
N ILE A 95 15.61 17.26 20.00
CA ILE A 95 15.77 15.80 19.87
C ILE A 95 14.71 15.22 18.93
N LYS A 96 13.44 15.53 19.16
CA LYS A 96 12.33 15.07 18.32
C LYS A 96 12.46 15.49 16.85
N ASN A 97 12.87 16.75 16.61
CA ASN A 97 13.04 17.24 15.24
C ASN A 97 14.26 16.62 14.55
N ALA A 98 15.40 16.52 15.25
CA ALA A 98 16.60 15.90 14.70
C ALA A 98 16.38 14.43 14.37
N MET A 99 15.68 13.67 15.22
CA MET A 99 15.32 12.30 14.94
C MET A 99 14.38 12.19 13.73
N LYS A 100 13.40 13.10 13.58
CA LYS A 100 12.53 13.12 12.40
C LYS A 100 13.32 13.36 11.12
N ILE A 101 14.20 14.35 11.11
CA ILE A 101 15.08 14.64 9.97
C ILE A 101 15.91 13.40 9.62
N CYS A 102 16.58 12.80 10.59
CA CYS A 102 17.38 11.61 10.38
C CYS A 102 16.58 10.46 9.77
N VAL A 103 15.33 10.22 10.22
CA VAL A 103 14.50 9.09 9.78
C VAL A 103 13.84 9.34 8.42
N TYR A 104 13.32 10.56 8.17
CA TYR A 104 12.53 10.82 6.97
C TYR A 104 13.34 11.35 5.79
N ASP A 105 14.44 12.08 6.05
CA ASP A 105 15.20 12.76 5.01
C ASP A 105 16.40 11.92 4.51
N SER A 106 16.78 10.85 5.24
CA SER A 106 17.82 9.93 4.78
C SER A 106 17.32 9.14 3.55
N LEU A 107 17.99 9.35 2.42
CA LEU A 107 17.68 8.66 1.17
C LEU A 107 18.33 7.28 1.09
N VAL A 108 19.54 7.15 1.58
CA VAL A 108 20.34 5.93 1.63
C VAL A 108 20.71 5.55 3.06
N VAL A 109 21.14 4.31 3.22
CA VAL A 109 21.48 3.73 4.54
C VAL A 109 22.62 4.51 5.21
N ASP A 110 23.64 4.88 4.45
CA ASP A 110 24.80 5.59 4.99
C ASP A 110 24.43 6.97 5.53
N ASP A 111 23.56 7.71 4.84
CA ASP A 111 23.03 9.00 5.34
C ASP A 111 22.34 8.84 6.68
N PHE A 112 21.54 7.78 6.83
CA PHE A 112 20.86 7.47 8.08
C PHE A 112 21.86 7.16 9.21
N VAL A 113 22.86 6.33 8.94
CA VAL A 113 23.84 5.93 9.96
C VAL A 113 24.64 7.14 10.44
N VAL A 114 25.16 7.97 9.50
CA VAL A 114 25.86 9.20 9.81
C VAL A 114 24.97 10.20 10.57
N GLY A 115 23.74 10.39 10.08
CA GLY A 115 22.75 11.27 10.71
C GLY A 115 22.39 10.82 12.13
N TRP A 116 22.26 9.50 12.36
CA TRP A 116 21.96 8.95 13.67
C TRP A 116 23.12 9.12 14.64
N THR A 117 24.36 8.88 14.23
CA THR A 117 25.56 9.11 15.05
C THR A 117 25.66 10.59 15.43
N THR A 118 25.55 11.50 14.45
CA THR A 118 25.55 12.95 14.68
C THR A 118 24.44 13.38 15.65
N PHE A 119 23.27 12.79 15.54
CA PHE A 119 22.13 13.02 16.45
C PHE A 119 22.45 12.57 17.87
N PHE A 120 23.08 11.40 18.04
CA PHE A 120 23.49 10.89 19.35
C PHE A 120 24.54 11.78 20.01
N ASP A 121 25.57 12.16 19.28
CA ASP A 121 26.66 13.00 19.77
C ASP A 121 26.15 14.39 20.18
N LYS A 122 25.33 15.00 19.33
CA LYS A 122 24.77 16.33 19.54
C LYS A 122 23.96 16.45 20.85
N TYR A 123 23.22 15.41 21.21
CA TYR A 123 22.30 15.44 22.34
C TYR A 123 22.75 14.54 23.53
N GLY A 124 23.94 13.93 23.45
CA GLY A 124 24.47 13.06 24.51
C GLY A 124 23.59 11.85 24.81
N LEU A 125 23.10 11.15 23.77
CA LEU A 125 22.09 10.10 23.89
C LEU A 125 22.66 8.67 23.86
N SER A 126 23.98 8.50 23.90
CA SER A 126 24.66 7.19 23.80
C SER A 126 24.21 6.17 24.86
N GLU A 127 23.85 6.62 26.06
CA GLU A 127 23.37 5.78 27.15
C GLU A 127 21.85 5.50 27.12
N ASN A 128 21.12 6.03 26.14
CA ASN A 128 19.69 5.82 26.06
C ASN A 128 19.36 4.43 25.52
N VAL A 129 18.90 3.54 26.41
CA VAL A 129 18.63 2.13 26.12
C VAL A 129 17.59 1.96 25.02
N TRP A 130 16.52 2.78 25.01
CA TRP A 130 15.45 2.67 24.00
C TRP A 130 15.96 3.06 22.61
N LEU A 131 16.69 4.18 22.49
CA LEU A 131 17.27 4.62 21.21
C LEU A 131 18.28 3.61 20.66
N ASN A 132 19.11 3.05 21.55
CA ASN A 132 20.04 1.98 21.16
C ASN A 132 19.31 0.72 20.66
N THR A 133 18.19 0.36 21.31
CA THR A 133 17.38 -0.79 20.89
C THR A 133 16.77 -0.57 19.51
N ILE A 134 16.11 0.57 19.26
CA ILE A 134 15.49 0.83 17.97
C ILE A 134 16.54 1.02 16.87
N PHE A 135 17.74 1.50 17.18
CA PHE A 135 18.86 1.57 16.22
C PHE A 135 19.34 0.17 15.81
N LYS A 136 19.46 -0.78 16.75
CA LYS A 136 19.80 -2.17 16.43
C LYS A 136 18.78 -2.82 15.48
N GLU A 137 17.51 -2.44 15.62
CA GLU A 137 16.41 -2.98 14.83
C GLU A 137 15.98 -2.05 13.65
N ARG A 138 16.84 -1.09 13.26
CA ARG A 138 16.59 -0.07 12.24
C ARG A 138 16.13 -0.63 10.89
N GLU A 139 16.59 -1.80 10.52
CA GLU A 139 16.23 -2.47 9.26
C GLU A 139 14.74 -2.84 9.18
N GLN A 140 14.05 -2.90 10.34
CA GLN A 140 12.63 -3.24 10.39
C GLN A 140 11.70 -2.02 10.35
N TRP A 141 12.22 -0.78 10.49
CA TRP A 141 11.34 0.38 10.60
C TRP A 141 11.82 1.63 9.87
N VAL A 142 13.13 1.82 9.64
CA VAL A 142 13.64 3.02 8.99
C VAL A 142 13.36 2.97 7.48
N PRO A 143 12.77 4.02 6.88
CA PRO A 143 12.33 4.00 5.49
C PRO A 143 13.43 3.67 4.47
N CYS A 144 14.67 4.17 4.63
CA CYS A 144 15.74 3.90 3.66
C CYS A 144 16.11 2.41 3.54
N TYR A 145 15.91 1.61 4.59
CA TYR A 145 16.10 0.15 4.55
C TYR A 145 14.93 -0.60 3.90
N LEU A 146 13.76 0.02 3.80
CA LEU A 146 12.50 -0.64 3.44
C LEU A 146 11.94 -0.20 2.07
N LYS A 147 12.46 0.88 1.49
CA LYS A 147 11.96 1.43 0.22
C LYS A 147 12.19 0.52 -0.97
N HIS A 148 13.08 -0.46 -0.87
CA HIS A 148 13.36 -1.44 -1.92
C HIS A 148 12.24 -2.46 -2.12
N ASP A 149 11.39 -2.63 -1.11
CA ASP A 149 10.28 -3.58 -1.12
C ASP A 149 8.97 -2.85 -1.46
N PHE A 150 8.04 -3.59 -2.08
CA PHE A 150 6.73 -3.07 -2.43
C PHE A 150 5.77 -3.10 -1.22
N TRP A 151 5.33 -1.92 -0.78
CA TRP A 151 4.44 -1.76 0.36
C TRP A 151 3.07 -1.17 0.02
N ALA A 152 2.77 -0.91 -1.24
CA ALA A 152 1.51 -0.28 -1.67
C ALA A 152 1.14 0.99 -0.86
N ARG A 153 2.13 1.81 -0.48
CA ARG A 153 1.99 2.97 0.41
C ARG A 153 1.65 2.63 1.87
N MET A 154 1.79 1.37 2.30
CA MET A 154 1.61 0.99 3.70
C MET A 154 2.93 1.18 4.46
N SER A 155 3.03 2.23 5.25
CA SER A 155 4.19 2.50 6.12
C SER A 155 3.83 2.47 7.60
N THR A 156 2.54 2.43 7.92
CA THR A 156 2.02 2.45 9.28
C THR A 156 0.81 1.53 9.42
N THR A 157 0.44 1.18 10.65
CA THR A 157 -0.79 0.43 10.97
C THR A 157 -2.04 1.32 11.01
N GLN A 158 -1.94 2.60 10.60
CA GLN A 158 -3.07 3.52 10.56
C GLN A 158 -4.27 2.96 9.80
N ARG A 159 -4.03 2.15 8.76
CA ARG A 159 -5.11 1.46 8.03
C ARG A 159 -5.81 0.41 8.89
N SER A 160 -5.07 -0.31 9.74
CA SER A 160 -5.63 -1.27 10.70
C SER A 160 -6.38 -0.54 11.80
N GLU A 161 -5.86 0.56 12.31
CA GLU A 161 -6.55 1.42 13.29
C GLU A 161 -7.83 2.02 12.72
N SER A 162 -7.79 2.51 11.47
CA SER A 162 -8.98 2.98 10.75
C SER A 162 -9.98 1.85 10.51
N MET A 163 -9.51 0.61 10.32
CA MET A 163 -10.37 -0.55 10.17
C MET A 163 -11.01 -0.92 11.53
N ASN A 164 -10.25 -0.90 12.63
CA ASN A 164 -10.80 -1.10 13.96
C ASN A 164 -11.87 -0.04 14.28
N ALA A 165 -11.57 1.24 14.07
CA ALA A 165 -12.53 2.33 14.26
C ALA A 165 -13.78 2.19 13.36
N PHE A 166 -13.63 1.64 12.15
CA PHE A 166 -14.77 1.32 11.29
C PHE A 166 -15.64 0.21 11.91
N PHE A 167 -15.01 -0.82 12.49
CA PHE A 167 -15.75 -1.90 13.16
C PHE A 167 -16.38 -1.47 14.48
N ASP A 168 -15.88 -0.44 15.17
CA ASP A 168 -16.50 0.11 16.39
C ASP A 168 -17.96 0.58 16.15
N GLY A 169 -18.31 0.93 14.89
CA GLY A 169 -19.68 1.22 14.48
C GLY A 169 -20.59 0.00 14.33
N TYR A 170 -20.03 -1.21 14.29
CA TYR A 170 -20.78 -2.47 14.09
C TYR A 170 -20.71 -3.40 15.29
N ILE A 171 -19.58 -3.42 16.00
CA ILE A 171 -19.29 -4.36 17.10
C ILE A 171 -18.74 -3.62 18.31
N ASN A 172 -19.04 -4.12 19.50
CA ASN A 172 -18.53 -3.60 20.77
C ASN A 172 -18.32 -4.75 21.77
N ALA A 173 -17.81 -4.45 22.96
CA ALA A 173 -17.49 -5.44 23.99
C ALA A 173 -18.71 -6.28 24.48
N ARG A 174 -19.94 -5.84 24.19
CA ARG A 174 -21.20 -6.53 24.58
C ARG A 174 -21.81 -7.29 23.40
N THR A 175 -21.26 -7.19 22.20
CA THR A 175 -21.77 -7.89 21.01
C THR A 175 -21.61 -9.40 21.18
N SER A 176 -22.68 -10.17 21.04
CA SER A 176 -22.63 -11.63 21.08
C SER A 176 -21.89 -12.19 19.87
N LEU A 177 -21.36 -13.41 19.96
CA LEU A 177 -20.63 -14.03 18.84
C LEU A 177 -21.52 -14.20 17.59
N SER A 178 -22.80 -14.53 17.78
CA SER A 178 -23.77 -14.64 16.67
C SER A 178 -24.01 -13.28 16.00
N GLU A 179 -24.11 -12.21 16.79
CA GLU A 179 -24.29 -10.86 16.29
C GLU A 179 -23.01 -10.33 15.63
N PHE A 180 -21.84 -10.68 16.16
CA PHE A 180 -20.55 -10.38 15.57
C PHE A 180 -20.47 -10.86 14.11
N VAL A 181 -20.86 -12.11 13.83
CA VAL A 181 -20.82 -12.66 12.45
C VAL A 181 -21.71 -11.85 11.51
N LYS A 182 -22.91 -11.46 11.94
CA LYS A 182 -23.84 -10.65 11.13
C LYS A 182 -23.29 -9.26 10.87
N GLN A 183 -22.75 -8.60 11.90
CA GLN A 183 -22.19 -7.26 11.77
C GLN A 183 -20.90 -7.24 10.96
N TYR A 184 -20.11 -8.30 11.08
CA TYR A 184 -18.92 -8.49 10.24
C TYR A 184 -19.29 -8.61 8.76
N ASP A 185 -20.33 -9.38 8.43
CA ASP A 185 -20.82 -9.52 7.06
C ASP A 185 -21.34 -8.16 6.51
N ASN A 186 -22.11 -7.42 7.31
CA ASN A 186 -22.56 -6.07 6.96
C ASN A 186 -21.37 -5.14 6.66
N ALA A 187 -20.35 -5.19 7.50
CA ALA A 187 -19.13 -4.38 7.33
C ALA A 187 -18.37 -4.73 6.04
N LEU A 188 -18.32 -6.04 5.69
CA LEU A 188 -17.74 -6.49 4.43
C LEU A 188 -18.53 -5.98 3.23
N GLN A 189 -19.87 -6.05 3.28
CA GLN A 189 -20.75 -5.56 2.22
C GLN A 189 -20.55 -4.05 1.99
N ASP A 190 -20.46 -3.26 3.05
CA ASP A 190 -20.20 -1.83 2.94
C ASP A 190 -18.82 -1.51 2.29
N LYS A 191 -17.80 -2.30 2.62
CA LYS A 191 -16.49 -2.17 1.97
C LYS A 191 -16.55 -2.56 0.49
N ALA A 192 -17.21 -3.66 0.16
CA ALA A 192 -17.41 -4.11 -1.20
C ALA A 192 -18.19 -3.08 -2.05
N LYS A 193 -19.24 -2.47 -1.47
CA LYS A 193 -20.01 -1.40 -2.12
C LYS A 193 -19.14 -0.19 -2.47
N LYS A 194 -18.31 0.28 -1.53
CA LYS A 194 -17.38 1.41 -1.76
C LYS A 194 -16.35 1.11 -2.86
N GLU A 195 -15.90 -0.14 -2.93
CA GLU A 195 -14.98 -0.58 -3.97
C GLU A 195 -15.68 -0.61 -5.33
N TYR A 196 -16.90 -1.15 -5.42
CA TYR A 196 -17.71 -1.15 -6.63
C TYR A 196 -18.02 0.28 -7.14
N GLU A 197 -18.38 1.20 -6.25
CA GLU A 197 -18.59 2.60 -6.60
C GLU A 197 -17.32 3.26 -7.16
N ALA A 198 -16.15 2.87 -6.67
CA ALA A 198 -14.87 3.35 -7.18
C ALA A 198 -14.52 2.74 -8.54
N ASP A 199 -14.85 1.45 -8.78
CA ASP A 199 -14.73 0.79 -10.06
C ASP A 199 -15.63 1.46 -11.09
N PHE A 200 -16.91 1.63 -10.76
CA PHE A 200 -17.86 2.30 -11.63
C PHE A 200 -17.38 3.70 -12.02
N ARG A 201 -16.93 4.50 -11.07
CA ARG A 201 -16.37 5.82 -11.37
C ARG A 201 -15.15 5.74 -12.28
N SER A 202 -14.25 4.79 -12.05
CA SER A 202 -13.03 4.64 -12.84
C SER A 202 -13.29 4.16 -14.26
N SER A 203 -14.41 3.47 -14.51
CA SER A 203 -14.81 2.99 -15.84
C SER A 203 -15.73 3.96 -16.59
N SER A 204 -16.62 4.68 -15.87
CA SER A 204 -17.65 5.53 -16.46
C SER A 204 -17.23 6.98 -16.70
N THR A 205 -16.16 7.43 -16.06
CA THR A 205 -15.65 8.81 -16.18
C THR A 205 -14.17 8.83 -16.50
N ILE A 206 -13.68 9.95 -17.03
CA ILE A 206 -12.29 10.16 -17.41
C ILE A 206 -11.78 11.39 -16.66
N ILE A 207 -10.70 11.24 -15.88
CA ILE A 207 -9.96 12.38 -15.33
C ILE A 207 -9.05 12.92 -16.44
N PRO A 208 -9.19 14.18 -16.89
CA PRO A 208 -8.38 14.72 -17.96
C PRO A 208 -6.88 14.73 -17.60
N CYS A 209 -6.03 14.53 -18.60
CA CYS A 209 -4.60 14.70 -18.44
C CYS A 209 -4.23 16.15 -18.15
N GLY A 210 -3.28 16.37 -17.27
CA GLY A 210 -2.72 17.70 -16.97
C GLY A 210 -1.72 18.18 -18.02
N SER A 211 -1.26 17.26 -18.90
CA SER A 211 -0.31 17.56 -19.97
C SER A 211 -0.64 16.80 -21.27
N ASN A 212 0.05 17.14 -22.35
CA ASN A 212 -0.03 16.41 -23.62
C ASN A 212 0.92 15.19 -23.67
N SER A 213 1.48 14.76 -22.53
CA SER A 213 2.39 13.63 -22.47
C SER A 213 1.68 12.31 -22.82
N ILE A 214 2.27 11.54 -23.72
CA ILE A 214 1.77 10.21 -24.07
C ILE A 214 1.90 9.27 -22.88
N ILE A 215 2.96 9.40 -22.09
CA ILE A 215 3.16 8.63 -20.85
C ILE A 215 2.01 8.88 -19.86
N GLU A 216 1.58 10.14 -19.68
CA GLU A 216 0.44 10.45 -18.81
C GLU A 216 -0.85 9.79 -19.30
N ARG A 217 -1.10 9.80 -20.60
CA ARG A 217 -2.24 9.12 -21.23
C ARG A 217 -2.20 7.61 -21.08
N GLN A 218 -1.00 7.00 -21.11
CA GLN A 218 -0.78 5.58 -20.91
C GLN A 218 -1.25 5.17 -19.49
N PHE A 219 -0.89 5.92 -18.45
CA PHE A 219 -1.38 5.69 -17.08
C PHE A 219 -2.88 6.00 -16.93
N GLN A 220 -3.40 7.04 -17.59
CA GLN A 220 -4.83 7.37 -17.57
C GLN A 220 -5.68 6.23 -18.15
N ALA A 221 -5.20 5.59 -19.21
CA ALA A 221 -5.90 4.48 -19.85
C ALA A 221 -5.97 3.24 -18.96
N GLU A 222 -4.93 2.96 -18.18
CA GLU A 222 -4.76 1.70 -17.46
C GLU A 222 -5.17 1.79 -15.99
N TYR A 223 -4.86 2.88 -15.29
CA TYR A 223 -4.98 2.95 -13.84
C TYR A 223 -6.37 3.37 -13.37
N THR A 224 -6.75 2.92 -12.18
CA THR A 224 -7.91 3.45 -11.45
C THR A 224 -7.75 4.94 -11.20
N HIS A 225 -8.85 5.68 -11.05
CA HIS A 225 -8.81 7.13 -10.80
C HIS A 225 -7.91 7.52 -9.64
N ALA A 226 -8.00 6.78 -8.52
CA ALA A 226 -7.19 7.08 -7.35
C ALA A 226 -5.68 6.92 -7.62
N LYS A 227 -5.30 5.92 -8.41
CA LYS A 227 -3.89 5.69 -8.76
C LYS A 227 -3.41 6.62 -9.86
N TYR A 228 -4.27 6.95 -10.79
CA TYR A 228 -3.95 7.95 -11.80
C TYR A 228 -3.74 9.35 -11.18
N MET A 229 -4.53 9.75 -10.18
CA MET A 229 -4.29 10.99 -9.44
C MET A 229 -2.93 11.01 -8.72
N GLU A 230 -2.46 9.86 -8.18
CA GLU A 230 -1.10 9.77 -7.63
C GLU A 230 -0.03 10.00 -8.72
N ILE A 231 -0.23 9.48 -9.93
CA ILE A 231 0.63 9.74 -11.09
C ILE A 231 0.60 11.23 -11.48
N GLN A 232 -0.57 11.87 -11.51
CA GLN A 232 -0.69 13.30 -11.83
C GLN A 232 0.09 14.18 -10.86
N VAL A 233 0.09 13.85 -9.56
CA VAL A 233 0.91 14.56 -8.57
C VAL A 233 2.40 14.51 -8.93
N GLU A 234 2.87 13.35 -9.38
CA GLU A 234 4.27 13.21 -9.82
C GLU A 234 4.54 13.93 -11.15
N PHE A 235 3.58 13.94 -12.09
CA PHE A 235 3.66 14.72 -13.33
C PHE A 235 3.72 16.23 -13.05
N HIS A 236 2.94 16.75 -12.12
CA HIS A 236 3.05 18.15 -11.69
C HIS A 236 4.38 18.43 -10.98
N GLY A 237 4.79 17.51 -10.10
CA GLY A 237 6.02 17.65 -9.31
C GLY A 237 7.29 17.74 -10.16
N LYS A 238 7.29 17.19 -11.40
CA LYS A 238 8.46 17.31 -12.29
C LYS A 238 8.80 18.75 -12.70
N CYS A 239 7.86 19.70 -12.56
CA CYS A 239 8.13 21.12 -12.81
C CYS A 239 9.13 21.72 -11.80
N ASN A 240 9.30 21.08 -10.65
CA ASN A 240 10.26 21.46 -9.61
C ASN A 240 11.58 20.72 -9.75
N CYS A 241 11.79 19.98 -10.84
CA CYS A 241 13.01 19.21 -11.09
C CYS A 241 13.88 19.93 -12.12
N TYR A 242 15.18 19.96 -11.84
CA TYR A 242 16.18 20.61 -12.67
C TYR A 242 17.32 19.63 -12.98
N PHE A 243 17.96 19.84 -14.13
CA PHE A 243 19.13 19.07 -14.53
C PHE A 243 20.37 19.48 -13.74
N GLY A 244 20.94 18.56 -13.00
CA GLY A 244 22.14 18.78 -12.17
C GLY A 244 23.42 18.16 -12.72
N GLY A 245 23.33 17.38 -13.80
CA GLY A 245 24.50 16.74 -14.44
C GLY A 245 24.20 15.37 -15.03
N LEU A 246 25.10 14.86 -15.85
CA LEU A 246 25.00 13.57 -16.55
C LEU A 246 26.34 12.85 -16.52
N THR A 247 26.29 11.55 -16.21
CA THR A 247 27.42 10.63 -16.37
C THR A 247 26.95 9.46 -17.23
N ILE A 248 27.74 9.12 -18.26
CA ILE A 248 27.40 8.02 -19.19
C ILE A 248 28.43 6.91 -19.00
N LEU A 249 27.92 5.68 -18.82
CA LEU A 249 28.73 4.47 -18.73
C LEU A 249 28.08 3.36 -19.57
N GLY A 250 28.62 3.15 -20.79
CA GLY A 250 28.03 2.21 -21.75
C GLY A 250 26.60 2.60 -22.12
N PHE A 251 25.67 1.67 -21.98
CA PHE A 251 24.22 1.88 -22.25
C PHE A 251 23.46 2.53 -21.10
N THR A 252 24.14 2.74 -19.95
CA THR A 252 23.52 3.36 -18.77
C THR A 252 23.95 4.81 -18.63
N SER A 253 22.98 5.69 -18.50
CA SER A 253 23.18 7.10 -18.22
C SER A 253 22.64 7.42 -16.83
N THR A 254 23.46 8.06 -15.99
CA THR A 254 23.07 8.51 -14.65
C THR A 254 22.84 10.02 -14.67
N TYR A 255 21.61 10.42 -14.46
CA TYR A 255 21.18 11.81 -14.38
C TYR A 255 21.14 12.26 -12.93
N ASN A 256 21.82 13.34 -12.60
CA ASN A 256 21.62 14.05 -11.34
C ASN A 256 20.42 15.00 -11.53
N VAL A 257 19.38 14.79 -10.74
CA VAL A 257 18.17 15.62 -10.74
C VAL A 257 18.09 16.37 -9.42
N LEU A 258 17.98 17.69 -9.51
CA LEU A 258 17.78 18.58 -8.37
C LEU A 258 16.28 18.82 -8.22
N GLU A 259 15.72 18.65 -7.04
CA GLU A 259 14.32 18.97 -6.72
C GLU A 259 14.27 20.12 -5.74
N GLU A 260 13.60 21.20 -6.12
CA GLU A 260 13.23 22.28 -5.21
C GLU A 260 11.95 21.94 -4.45
N SER A 261 11.98 22.19 -3.16
CA SER A 261 10.84 22.00 -2.26
C SER A 261 10.81 23.10 -1.20
N ILE A 262 9.67 23.24 -0.51
CA ILE A 262 9.57 24.12 0.64
C ILE A 262 9.48 23.25 1.88
N MET A 263 10.52 23.32 2.74
CA MET A 263 10.55 22.60 3.99
C MET A 263 10.50 23.58 5.18
N CYS A 264 9.51 23.44 6.04
CA CYS A 264 9.29 24.34 7.17
C CYS A 264 9.25 25.84 6.77
N GLY A 265 8.70 26.15 5.58
CA GLY A 265 8.60 27.52 5.05
C GLY A 265 9.90 28.07 4.45
N LYS A 266 10.92 27.25 4.30
CA LYS A 266 12.20 27.64 3.68
C LYS A 266 12.44 26.86 2.39
N PRO A 267 13.04 27.47 1.37
CA PRO A 267 13.50 26.74 0.19
C PRO A 267 14.49 25.63 0.59
N ASN A 268 14.29 24.46 0.03
CA ASN A 268 15.15 23.31 0.21
C ASN A 268 15.42 22.67 -1.15
N GLU A 269 16.65 22.31 -1.42
CA GLU A 269 17.07 21.57 -2.62
C GLU A 269 17.51 20.18 -2.23
N SER A 270 16.98 19.17 -2.92
CA SER A 270 17.35 17.78 -2.75
C SER A 270 17.88 17.21 -4.05
N ARG A 271 18.89 16.34 -3.95
CA ARG A 271 19.53 15.71 -5.11
C ARG A 271 19.16 14.24 -5.20
N TYR A 272 18.76 13.83 -6.41
CA TYR A 272 18.42 12.45 -6.73
C TYR A 272 19.20 11.97 -7.95
N CYS A 273 19.63 10.71 -7.94
CA CYS A 273 20.24 10.06 -9.08
C CYS A 273 19.23 9.20 -9.80
N VAL A 274 19.10 9.38 -11.11
CA VAL A 274 18.22 8.59 -11.97
C VAL A 274 19.06 7.85 -12.98
N ASN A 275 19.12 6.53 -12.88
CA ASN A 275 19.77 5.65 -13.85
C ASN A 275 18.79 5.34 -14.97
N PHE A 276 19.19 5.55 -16.20
CA PHE A 276 18.43 5.24 -17.41
C PHE A 276 19.24 4.33 -18.32
N ASN A 277 18.62 3.24 -18.76
CA ASN A 277 19.20 2.35 -19.78
C ASN A 277 18.46 2.61 -21.12
N CYS A 278 19.21 2.96 -22.16
CA CYS A 278 18.64 3.30 -23.47
C CYS A 278 18.20 2.09 -24.29
N GLU A 279 18.63 0.87 -23.98
CA GLU A 279 18.24 -0.33 -24.72
C GLU A 279 16.80 -0.75 -24.43
N ASP A 280 16.38 -0.68 -23.16
CA ASP A 280 15.06 -1.13 -22.72
C ASP A 280 14.18 -0.02 -22.11
N ASN A 281 14.62 1.24 -22.21
CA ASN A 281 14.00 2.41 -21.58
C ASN A 281 13.76 2.23 -20.08
N ASN A 282 14.64 1.45 -19.42
CA ASN A 282 14.55 1.22 -17.99
C ASN A 282 15.02 2.46 -17.22
N VAL A 283 14.22 2.87 -16.23
CA VAL A 283 14.53 4.00 -15.37
C VAL A 283 14.46 3.58 -13.90
N ARG A 284 15.47 3.97 -13.11
CA ARG A 284 15.50 3.74 -11.67
C ARG A 284 16.02 4.97 -10.94
N CYS A 285 15.25 5.42 -9.95
CA CYS A 285 15.59 6.61 -9.16
C CYS A 285 16.00 6.21 -7.73
N THR A 286 16.96 6.91 -7.16
CA THR A 286 17.38 6.72 -5.76
C THR A 286 16.29 7.02 -4.73
N CYS A 287 15.21 7.74 -5.11
CA CYS A 287 14.05 7.92 -4.22
C CYS A 287 13.24 6.65 -3.99
N LEU A 288 13.36 5.63 -4.88
CA LEU A 288 12.72 4.32 -4.82
C LEU A 288 11.18 4.37 -4.68
N LEU A 289 10.55 5.43 -5.24
CA LEU A 289 9.10 5.58 -5.14
C LEU A 289 8.36 4.48 -5.91
N PHE A 290 8.90 4.07 -7.05
CA PHE A 290 8.30 3.00 -7.86
C PHE A 290 8.38 1.67 -7.12
N GLU A 291 9.52 1.32 -6.59
CA GLU A 291 9.72 0.09 -5.81
C GLU A 291 8.77 0.07 -4.60
N PHE A 292 8.66 1.18 -3.90
CA PHE A 292 7.85 1.29 -2.68
C PHE A 292 6.33 1.36 -2.92
N ARG A 293 5.87 2.05 -4.00
CA ARG A 293 4.44 2.34 -4.26
C ARG A 293 3.92 1.81 -5.59
N GLY A 294 4.81 1.47 -6.53
CA GLY A 294 4.44 1.15 -7.90
C GLY A 294 3.96 2.36 -8.71
N VAL A 295 4.52 3.54 -8.41
CA VAL A 295 4.23 4.81 -9.08
C VAL A 295 5.54 5.44 -9.49
N LEU A 296 5.72 5.77 -10.76
CA LEU A 296 6.92 6.48 -11.24
C LEU A 296 7.02 7.85 -10.58
N CYS A 297 8.20 8.16 -10.03
CA CYS A 297 8.47 9.44 -9.39
C CYS A 297 8.71 10.57 -10.42
N ARG A 298 8.53 11.79 -9.97
CA ARG A 298 8.79 13.03 -10.73
C ARG A 298 10.20 13.09 -11.34
N HIS A 299 11.21 12.57 -10.63
CA HIS A 299 12.59 12.53 -11.12
C HIS A 299 12.73 11.63 -12.34
N SER A 300 12.16 10.41 -12.28
CA SER A 300 12.12 9.48 -13.40
C SER A 300 11.31 10.06 -14.57
N LEU A 301 10.16 10.66 -14.31
CA LEU A 301 9.32 11.32 -15.30
C LEU A 301 10.01 12.55 -15.93
N PHE A 302 10.82 13.28 -15.17
CA PHE A 302 11.64 14.37 -15.67
C PHE A 302 12.67 13.87 -16.69
N VAL A 303 13.45 12.84 -16.33
CA VAL A 303 14.48 12.26 -17.22
C VAL A 303 13.84 11.67 -18.48
N LEU A 304 12.75 10.89 -18.36
CA LEU A 304 12.02 10.34 -19.50
C LEU A 304 11.52 11.45 -20.44
N GLY A 305 11.09 12.58 -19.89
CA GLY A 305 10.68 13.76 -20.66
C GLY A 305 11.83 14.42 -21.40
N GLN A 306 13.01 14.58 -20.76
CA GLN A 306 14.22 15.12 -21.40
C GLN A 306 14.68 14.24 -22.58
N LEU A 307 14.58 12.93 -22.42
CA LEU A 307 14.93 11.94 -23.44
C LEU A 307 13.86 11.75 -24.51
N ARG A 308 12.72 12.47 -24.42
CA ARG A 308 11.59 12.35 -25.33
C ARG A 308 11.06 10.92 -25.46
N VAL A 309 11.17 10.12 -24.40
CA VAL A 309 10.55 8.79 -24.35
C VAL A 309 9.05 8.95 -24.45
N LYS A 310 8.43 8.29 -25.43
CA LYS A 310 6.99 8.42 -25.69
C LYS A 310 6.17 7.51 -24.78
N GLU A 311 6.63 6.29 -24.57
CA GLU A 311 5.92 5.27 -23.78
C GLU A 311 6.86 4.64 -22.76
N VAL A 312 6.34 4.38 -21.57
CA VAL A 312 7.08 3.60 -20.57
C VAL A 312 6.91 2.11 -20.84
N PRO A 313 7.95 1.30 -20.59
CA PRO A 313 7.84 -0.17 -20.63
C PRO A 313 6.70 -0.69 -19.74
N SER A 314 6.08 -1.79 -20.16
CA SER A 314 4.94 -2.41 -19.45
C SER A 314 5.22 -2.74 -17.98
N LYS A 315 6.48 -3.01 -17.64
CA LYS A 315 6.90 -3.25 -16.25
C LYS A 315 6.61 -2.09 -15.28
N PHE A 316 6.46 -0.84 -15.79
CA PHE A 316 6.11 0.33 -14.99
C PHE A 316 4.61 0.54 -14.85
N ILE A 317 3.80 -0.25 -15.58
CA ILE A 317 2.34 -0.24 -15.46
C ILE A 317 1.92 -1.49 -14.71
N LEU A 318 1.78 -1.35 -13.40
CA LEU A 318 1.48 -2.51 -12.57
C LEU A 318 0.02 -2.97 -12.76
N PRO A 319 -0.22 -4.24 -13.16
CA PRO A 319 -1.57 -4.79 -13.28
C PRO A 319 -2.39 -4.62 -11.98
N ARG A 320 -1.71 -4.62 -10.84
CA ARG A 320 -2.31 -4.39 -9.52
C ARG A 320 -3.12 -3.08 -9.42
N TRP A 321 -2.76 -2.06 -10.20
CA TRP A 321 -3.41 -0.74 -10.18
C TRP A 321 -4.37 -0.51 -11.35
N SER A 322 -4.50 -1.52 -12.23
CA SER A 322 -5.35 -1.44 -13.41
C SER A 322 -6.83 -1.34 -13.03
N LYS A 323 -7.57 -0.48 -13.75
CA LYS A 323 -9.03 -0.40 -13.68
C LYS A 323 -9.71 -1.58 -14.39
N ASN A 324 -8.96 -2.30 -15.24
CA ASN A 324 -9.44 -3.46 -16.01
C ASN A 324 -9.23 -4.79 -15.26
N LEU A 325 -8.97 -4.74 -13.96
CA LEU A 325 -8.76 -5.94 -13.14
C LEU A 325 -10.06 -6.76 -13.08
N LYS A 326 -10.07 -7.95 -13.69
CA LYS A 326 -11.18 -8.90 -13.57
C LYS A 326 -11.18 -9.49 -12.17
N ARG A 327 -12.31 -9.44 -11.47
CA ARG A 327 -12.50 -10.00 -10.15
C ARG A 327 -13.37 -11.24 -10.22
N LYS A 328 -12.97 -12.25 -9.45
CA LYS A 328 -13.69 -13.50 -9.33
C LYS A 328 -15.04 -13.38 -8.58
N TYR A 329 -15.28 -12.26 -7.87
CA TYR A 329 -16.46 -12.05 -7.00
C TYR A 329 -17.03 -10.63 -7.17
N ALA A 330 -17.45 -10.30 -8.40
CA ALA A 330 -18.08 -9.00 -8.70
C ALA A 330 -19.57 -8.91 -8.31
N HIS A 331 -20.11 -9.92 -7.62
CA HIS A 331 -21.53 -9.93 -7.27
C HIS A 331 -21.74 -9.43 -5.85
N MET A 332 -22.03 -8.13 -5.74
CA MET A 332 -22.57 -7.56 -4.53
C MET A 332 -24.08 -7.76 -4.47
N LYS A 333 -24.55 -8.36 -3.37
CA LYS A 333 -25.96 -8.25 -2.98
C LYS A 333 -26.23 -6.77 -2.68
N ILE A 334 -26.90 -6.08 -3.58
CA ILE A 334 -27.47 -4.76 -3.29
C ILE A 334 -28.75 -5.00 -2.52
N SER A 335 -28.66 -5.22 -1.21
CA SER A 335 -29.86 -5.26 -0.39
C SER A 335 -30.30 -3.85 -0.01
N TYR A 336 -31.09 -3.22 -0.84
CA TYR A 336 -31.98 -2.18 -0.38
C TYR A 336 -33.02 -2.86 0.51
N ASN A 337 -32.95 -2.65 1.83
CA ASN A 337 -33.80 -3.14 2.90
C ASN A 337 -33.47 -4.51 3.49
N ALA A 338 -32.71 -4.48 4.58
CA ALA A 338 -32.56 -5.61 5.54
C ALA A 338 -33.83 -5.90 6.36
N LYS A 339 -35.04 -5.52 5.87
CA LYS A 339 -36.31 -5.88 6.49
C LYS A 339 -37.04 -6.86 5.59
N LYS A 340 -36.94 -8.16 5.91
CA LYS A 340 -37.63 -9.32 5.27
C LYS A 340 -37.24 -9.50 3.80
N ILE A 341 -36.15 -10.21 3.54
CA ILE A 341 -35.87 -10.78 2.23
C ILE A 341 -37.00 -11.77 1.95
N GLN A 342 -37.83 -11.49 0.93
CA GLN A 342 -38.90 -12.42 0.54
C GLN A 342 -38.24 -13.63 -0.15
N PRO A 343 -38.77 -14.87 0.05
CA PRO A 343 -38.18 -16.10 -0.49
C PRO A 343 -37.95 -16.11 -2.02
N HIS A 344 -38.70 -15.30 -2.75
CA HIS A 344 -38.52 -15.18 -4.21
C HIS A 344 -37.26 -14.36 -4.56
N ILE A 345 -36.87 -13.38 -3.72
CA ILE A 345 -35.66 -12.59 -3.93
C ILE A 345 -34.42 -13.44 -3.66
N GLU A 346 -34.42 -14.29 -2.63
CA GLU A 346 -33.31 -15.23 -2.39
C GLU A 346 -33.14 -16.22 -3.55
N ARG A 347 -34.26 -16.74 -4.08
CA ARG A 347 -34.20 -17.62 -5.28
C ARG A 347 -33.70 -16.90 -6.50
N PHE A 348 -34.17 -15.66 -6.74
CA PHE A 348 -33.70 -14.83 -7.86
C PHE A 348 -32.21 -14.52 -7.74
N GLU A 349 -31.71 -14.11 -6.57
CA GLU A 349 -30.30 -13.87 -6.33
C GLU A 349 -29.44 -15.13 -6.51
N GLY A 350 -29.93 -16.30 -6.04
CA GLY A 350 -29.28 -17.58 -6.26
C GLY A 350 -29.15 -17.95 -7.73
N LEU A 351 -30.21 -17.75 -8.50
CA LEU A 351 -30.21 -17.98 -9.95
C LEU A 351 -29.26 -17.01 -10.67
N CYS A 352 -29.27 -15.72 -10.33
CA CYS A 352 -28.35 -14.74 -10.88
C CYS A 352 -26.90 -15.12 -10.63
N LYS A 353 -26.57 -15.59 -9.40
CA LYS A 353 -25.20 -16.02 -9.08
C LYS A 353 -24.72 -17.15 -9.98
N ILE A 354 -25.54 -18.21 -10.12
CA ILE A 354 -25.22 -19.36 -10.97
C ILE A 354 -25.10 -18.91 -12.44
N PHE A 355 -26.02 -18.08 -12.90
CA PHE A 355 -26.00 -17.57 -14.28
C PHE A 355 -24.72 -16.77 -14.58
N TYR A 356 -24.26 -15.96 -13.65
CA TYR A 356 -23.02 -15.21 -13.83
C TYR A 356 -21.79 -16.11 -13.86
N GLU A 357 -21.73 -17.16 -13.01
CA GLU A 357 -20.62 -18.13 -13.03
C GLU A 357 -20.57 -18.86 -14.39
N ILE A 358 -21.73 -19.23 -14.92
CA ILE A 358 -21.85 -19.85 -16.25
C ILE A 358 -21.46 -18.86 -17.37
N ALA A 359 -21.95 -17.63 -17.30
CA ALA A 359 -21.64 -16.59 -18.29
C ALA A 359 -20.15 -16.21 -18.31
N GLU A 360 -19.51 -16.15 -17.14
CA GLU A 360 -18.07 -15.89 -17.01
C GLU A 360 -17.25 -17.04 -17.64
N TYR A 361 -17.61 -18.28 -17.36
CA TYR A 361 -16.98 -19.46 -17.99
C TYR A 361 -17.19 -19.47 -19.53
N ALA A 362 -18.42 -19.20 -19.99
CA ALA A 362 -18.73 -19.16 -21.42
C ALA A 362 -18.04 -18.00 -22.16
N ALA A 363 -17.70 -16.91 -21.49
CA ALA A 363 -17.02 -15.77 -22.09
C ALA A 363 -15.51 -16.01 -22.33
N GLU A 364 -14.94 -17.13 -21.79
CA GLU A 364 -13.52 -17.46 -22.01
C GLU A 364 -13.22 -17.92 -23.44
N ALA A 365 -14.22 -18.49 -24.15
CA ALA A 365 -14.04 -18.91 -25.54
C ALA A 365 -15.30 -18.60 -26.39
N PRO A 366 -15.12 -18.14 -27.67
CA PRO A 366 -16.24 -17.82 -28.56
C PRO A 366 -17.21 -19.02 -28.77
N SER A 367 -16.70 -20.24 -28.86
CA SER A 367 -17.53 -21.46 -29.01
C SER A 367 -18.45 -21.67 -27.79
N GLN A 368 -17.91 -21.54 -26.57
CA GLN A 368 -18.68 -21.69 -25.33
C GLN A 368 -19.75 -20.59 -25.19
N THR A 369 -19.45 -19.39 -25.65
CA THR A 369 -20.42 -18.28 -25.70
C THR A 369 -21.58 -18.60 -26.62
N THR A 370 -21.30 -19.19 -27.80
CA THR A 370 -22.32 -19.58 -28.79
C THR A 370 -23.20 -20.70 -28.24
N ASP A 371 -22.57 -21.74 -27.63
CA ASP A 371 -23.28 -22.86 -27.04
C ASP A 371 -24.22 -22.39 -25.88
N LEU A 372 -23.79 -21.46 -25.05
CA LEU A 372 -24.63 -20.88 -24.01
C LEU A 372 -25.82 -20.11 -24.58
N TYR A 373 -25.61 -19.30 -25.63
CA TYR A 373 -26.73 -18.60 -26.27
C TYR A 373 -27.73 -19.57 -26.88
N GLU A 374 -27.28 -20.66 -27.51
CA GLU A 374 -28.17 -21.68 -28.07
C GLU A 374 -28.99 -22.38 -26.98
N GLU A 375 -28.37 -22.72 -25.85
CA GLU A 375 -29.07 -23.36 -24.73
C GLU A 375 -30.09 -22.40 -24.07
N MET A 376 -29.77 -21.13 -23.93
CA MET A 376 -30.68 -20.12 -23.35
C MET A 376 -31.89 -19.76 -24.26
N ASN A 377 -31.80 -20.02 -25.56
CA ASN A 377 -32.88 -19.74 -26.52
C ASN A 377 -33.76 -20.98 -26.79
N LYS A 378 -33.49 -22.13 -26.17
CA LYS A 378 -34.34 -23.33 -26.17
C LYS A 378 -35.41 -23.23 -25.07
#